data_ee45fa6465d4142f25e68175cd6fa7a1
#
_entry.id   ee45fa6465d4142f25e68175cd6fa7a1
#
_cell.length_a   1.000
_cell.length_b   1.000
_cell.length_c   1.000
_cell.angle_alpha   90.00
_cell.angle_beta   90.00
_cell.angle_gamma   90.00
#
_symmetry.space_group_name_H-M   'P 1'
#
loop_
_entity.id
_entity.type
_entity.pdbx_description
1 polymer ?
#
loop_
_entity_poly.entity_id
_entity_poly.type
_entity_poly.pdbx_seq_one_letter_code
_entity_poly.pdbx_strand_id
1 'polypeptide(L)'
;MPTFALAAGKGLHKIVIDAGHGGSDAGAGGKFSHEKDLTLAISLRLGALIEKNLKNVEVIYTRTTDIYPSLKERHRIANQANADLFISIHINSSRGTTERVFQGYKTIKKKKKRVQVPIYKVIHHHETTASGTEVQILGLHRAGQKASAMTSNTDNVEEEVGMLDVNDPQTAIIIAQYLQAFQGNSVLLGTYIQQEFSSQGRTDRGVKQMGLEVLAGSAMPGVLVECGFINNPSEEEYMNSEVGLDEIARAIFNGVRAYKAEIEKN
;
A
#
# COMPACT_ATOMS: atom_id res chain seq x y z
N MET A 1 19.02 32.77 -11.74
CA MET A 1 19.10 31.38 -11.28
C MET A 1 17.85 31.11 -10.49
N PRO A 2 16.88 30.32 -10.99
CA PRO A 2 15.73 29.94 -10.17
C PRO A 2 16.26 28.99 -9.09
N THR A 3 16.15 29.40 -7.86
CA THR A 3 16.35 28.52 -6.69
C THR A 3 15.15 27.61 -6.61
N PHE A 4 15.25 26.43 -7.23
CA PHE A 4 14.36 25.32 -6.90
C PHE A 4 14.63 24.97 -5.45
N ALA A 5 13.76 25.45 -4.56
CA ALA A 5 13.72 24.93 -3.22
C ALA A 5 13.39 23.44 -3.37
N LEU A 6 14.40 22.56 -3.21
CA LEU A 6 14.14 21.16 -2.89
C LEU A 6 13.03 21.18 -1.86
N ALA A 7 12.05 20.28 -2.00
CA ALA A 7 10.97 20.12 -1.04
C ALA A 7 11.44 19.62 0.36
N ALA A 8 12.68 19.93 0.72
CA ALA A 8 13.24 19.87 2.05
C ALA A 8 12.87 21.18 2.75
N GLY A 9 11.66 21.20 3.37
CA GLY A 9 11.19 22.37 4.11
C GLY A 9 9.70 22.63 4.04
N LYS A 10 8.94 21.95 3.17
CA LYS A 10 7.49 21.95 3.27
C LYS A 10 7.08 20.90 4.29
N GLY A 11 6.45 21.33 5.39
CA GLY A 11 5.83 20.43 6.35
C GLY A 11 4.78 19.53 5.68
N LEU A 12 4.35 18.49 6.37
CA LEU A 12 3.27 17.61 5.93
C LEU A 12 1.92 18.33 6.15
N HIS A 13 1.24 18.71 5.07
CA HIS A 13 -0.01 19.48 5.11
C HIS A 13 -1.20 18.74 4.52
N LYS A 14 -0.98 17.84 3.54
CA LYS A 14 -2.06 17.09 2.89
C LYS A 14 -1.70 15.63 2.74
N ILE A 15 -2.57 14.77 3.23
CA ILE A 15 -2.42 13.31 3.12
C ILE A 15 -3.63 12.76 2.37
N VAL A 16 -3.39 11.99 1.32
CA VAL A 16 -4.44 11.15 0.73
C VAL A 16 -4.41 9.77 1.35
N ILE A 17 -5.54 9.35 1.90
CA ILE A 17 -5.78 7.99 2.36
C ILE A 17 -6.61 7.27 1.31
N ASP A 18 -6.04 6.23 0.77
CA ASP A 18 -6.65 5.38 -0.24
C ASP A 18 -7.11 4.07 0.39
N ALA A 19 -8.42 3.90 0.52
CA ALA A 19 -8.99 2.61 0.93
C ALA A 19 -9.02 1.68 -0.29
N GLY A 20 -8.19 0.65 -0.30
CA GLY A 20 -8.10 -0.31 -1.40
C GLY A 20 -9.45 -0.93 -1.77
N HIS A 21 -9.61 -1.32 -3.05
CA HIS A 21 -10.83 -1.95 -3.57
C HIS A 21 -12.09 -1.09 -3.40
N GLY A 22 -13.28 -1.72 -3.27
CA GLY A 22 -14.55 -1.05 -3.04
C GLY A 22 -15.62 -1.36 -4.10
N GLY A 23 -16.88 -1.18 -3.77
CA GLY A 23 -18.02 -1.42 -4.68
C GLY A 23 -18.00 -2.82 -5.28
N SER A 24 -17.85 -2.90 -6.60
CA SER A 24 -17.79 -4.16 -7.36
C SER A 24 -16.48 -4.95 -7.17
N ASP A 25 -15.43 -4.34 -6.68
CA ASP A 25 -14.15 -4.99 -6.38
C ASP A 25 -14.07 -5.29 -4.88
N ALA A 26 -14.30 -6.55 -4.53
CA ALA A 26 -14.26 -6.99 -3.14
C ALA A 26 -12.84 -7.09 -2.56
N GLY A 27 -11.81 -7.12 -3.41
CA GLY A 27 -10.45 -7.48 -3.00
C GLY A 27 -10.34 -8.95 -2.58
N ALA A 28 -9.37 -9.26 -1.76
CA ALA A 28 -9.22 -10.58 -1.19
C ALA A 28 -10.39 -10.91 -0.24
N GLY A 29 -10.76 -12.19 -0.18
CA GLY A 29 -11.79 -12.71 0.72
C GLY A 29 -11.19 -13.52 1.85
N GLY A 30 -11.72 -13.34 3.04
CA GLY A 30 -11.52 -14.21 4.18
C GLY A 30 -12.61 -15.28 4.26
N LYS A 31 -12.83 -15.82 5.44
CA LYS A 31 -13.90 -16.76 5.72
C LYS A 31 -15.27 -16.07 5.83
N PHE A 32 -15.29 -14.86 6.36
CA PHE A 32 -16.53 -14.11 6.63
C PHE A 32 -16.44 -12.61 6.31
N SER A 33 -15.31 -12.11 5.83
CA SER A 33 -15.11 -10.70 5.51
C SER A 33 -14.46 -10.50 4.14
N HIS A 34 -14.53 -9.27 3.62
CA HIS A 34 -13.89 -8.85 2.39
C HIS A 34 -12.89 -7.73 2.67
N GLU A 35 -11.80 -7.72 1.92
CA GLU A 35 -10.75 -6.71 2.04
C GLU A 35 -11.29 -5.29 1.93
N LYS A 36 -12.20 -5.02 0.99
CA LYS A 36 -12.78 -3.69 0.78
C LYS A 36 -13.43 -3.10 2.03
N ASP A 37 -14.03 -3.93 2.89
CA ASP A 37 -14.75 -3.47 4.08
C ASP A 37 -13.74 -3.10 5.18
N LEU A 38 -12.72 -3.92 5.37
CA LEU A 38 -11.64 -3.70 6.33
C LEU A 38 -10.79 -2.48 5.95
N THR A 39 -10.43 -2.36 4.68
CA THR A 39 -9.64 -1.22 4.20
C THR A 39 -10.38 0.09 4.39
N LEU A 40 -11.70 0.13 4.16
CA LEU A 40 -12.53 1.30 4.42
C LEU A 40 -12.58 1.62 5.92
N ALA A 41 -12.83 0.61 6.77
CA ALA A 41 -12.92 0.79 8.21
C ALA A 41 -11.63 1.33 8.82
N ILE A 42 -10.48 0.78 8.41
CA ILE A 42 -9.15 1.24 8.85
C ILE A 42 -8.86 2.66 8.35
N SER A 43 -9.14 2.94 7.07
CA SER A 43 -8.89 4.25 6.46
C SER A 43 -9.66 5.38 7.16
N LEU A 44 -10.93 5.17 7.49
CA LEU A 44 -11.74 6.15 8.19
C LEU A 44 -11.24 6.41 9.62
N ARG A 45 -10.82 5.37 10.35
CA ARG A 45 -10.22 5.50 11.67
C ARG A 45 -8.87 6.22 11.62
N LEU A 46 -8.04 5.89 10.63
CA LEU A 46 -6.75 6.56 10.42
C LEU A 46 -6.94 8.05 10.17
N GLY A 47 -7.85 8.42 9.28
CA GLY A 47 -8.10 9.82 8.99
C GLY A 47 -8.62 10.58 10.20
N ALA A 48 -9.56 10.01 10.96
CA ALA A 48 -10.06 10.62 12.19
C ALA A 48 -8.93 10.83 13.25
N LEU A 49 -7.97 9.90 13.33
CA LEU A 49 -6.79 10.06 14.19
C LEU A 49 -5.88 11.20 13.71
N ILE A 50 -5.65 11.31 12.41
CA ILE A 50 -4.84 12.38 11.82
C ILE A 50 -5.50 13.73 12.05
N GLU A 51 -6.75 13.92 11.67
CA GLU A 51 -7.51 15.16 11.81
C GLU A 51 -7.57 15.64 13.27
N LYS A 52 -7.74 14.71 14.20
CA LYS A 52 -7.80 15.02 15.64
C LYS A 52 -6.46 15.46 16.22
N ASN A 53 -5.34 14.85 15.78
CA ASN A 53 -4.06 14.94 16.49
C ASN A 53 -2.96 15.68 15.72
N LEU A 54 -3.05 15.83 14.41
CA LEU A 54 -2.07 16.55 13.60
C LEU A 54 -2.67 17.89 13.15
N LYS A 55 -2.32 18.96 13.84
CA LYS A 55 -2.75 20.29 13.45
C LYS A 55 -2.18 20.65 12.07
N ASN A 56 -2.98 21.33 11.25
CA ASN A 56 -2.61 21.79 9.91
C ASN A 56 -2.34 20.67 8.91
N VAL A 57 -2.91 19.48 9.13
CA VAL A 57 -2.90 18.38 8.16
C VAL A 57 -4.32 18.11 7.68
N GLU A 58 -4.53 18.32 6.40
CA GLU A 58 -5.78 18.00 5.70
C GLU A 58 -5.77 16.51 5.28
N VAL A 59 -6.87 15.81 5.52
CA VAL A 59 -7.04 14.43 5.07
C VAL A 59 -8.01 14.38 3.90
N ILE A 60 -7.60 13.72 2.83
CA ILE A 60 -8.40 13.52 1.63
C ILE A 60 -8.55 12.01 1.42
N TYR A 61 -9.76 11.55 1.16
CA TYR A 61 -10.03 10.13 0.93
C TYR A 61 -10.30 9.85 -0.54
N THR A 62 -9.81 8.72 -1.04
CA THR A 62 -10.22 8.25 -2.38
C THR A 62 -11.65 7.73 -2.37
N ARG A 63 -12.12 7.21 -1.22
CA ARG A 63 -13.51 6.83 -0.94
C ARG A 63 -13.79 6.86 0.56
N THR A 64 -15.02 7.19 0.91
CA THR A 64 -15.55 7.16 2.29
C THR A 64 -16.75 6.22 2.43
N THR A 65 -17.16 5.58 1.35
CA THR A 65 -18.27 4.62 1.27
C THR A 65 -17.87 3.43 0.41
N ASP A 66 -18.73 2.43 0.29
CA ASP A 66 -18.50 1.26 -0.55
C ASP A 66 -18.74 1.55 -2.04
N ILE A 67 -17.86 2.38 -2.62
CA ILE A 67 -17.77 2.65 -4.06
C ILE A 67 -16.43 2.17 -4.60
N TYR A 68 -16.32 2.02 -5.92
CA TYR A 68 -15.09 1.61 -6.61
C TYR A 68 -14.47 2.77 -7.39
N PRO A 69 -13.54 3.53 -6.82
CA PRO A 69 -12.69 4.42 -7.61
C PRO A 69 -11.69 3.60 -8.43
N SER A 70 -11.62 3.83 -9.73
CA SER A 70 -10.58 3.21 -10.56
C SER A 70 -9.18 3.68 -10.13
N LEU A 71 -8.12 2.94 -10.49
CA LEU A 71 -6.74 3.36 -10.21
C LEU A 71 -6.46 4.77 -10.76
N LYS A 72 -6.94 5.07 -11.96
CA LYS A 72 -6.83 6.41 -12.56
C LYS A 72 -7.52 7.49 -11.72
N GLU A 73 -8.67 7.18 -11.15
CA GLU A 73 -9.40 8.12 -10.29
C GLU A 73 -8.69 8.35 -8.96
N ARG A 74 -8.11 7.30 -8.35
CA ARG A 74 -7.28 7.43 -7.15
C ARG A 74 -6.08 8.36 -7.38
N HIS A 75 -5.39 8.19 -8.52
CA HIS A 75 -4.32 9.09 -8.93
C HIS A 75 -4.81 10.52 -9.13
N ARG A 76 -5.94 10.69 -9.84
CA ARG A 76 -6.52 12.02 -10.11
C ARG A 76 -6.82 12.76 -8.81
N ILE A 77 -7.46 12.10 -7.84
CA ILE A 77 -7.76 12.68 -6.53
C ILE A 77 -6.46 13.15 -5.85
N ALA A 78 -5.45 12.29 -5.78
CA ALA A 78 -4.20 12.61 -5.11
C ALA A 78 -3.43 13.75 -5.80
N ASN A 79 -3.33 13.70 -7.12
CA ASN A 79 -2.57 14.66 -7.89
C ASN A 79 -3.26 16.04 -7.93
N GLN A 80 -4.58 16.10 -8.12
CA GLN A 80 -5.33 17.36 -8.10
C GLN A 80 -5.33 18.03 -6.72
N ALA A 81 -5.25 17.24 -5.66
CA ALA A 81 -5.11 17.77 -4.31
C ALA A 81 -3.72 18.36 -4.04
N ASN A 82 -2.73 18.12 -4.91
CA ASN A 82 -1.32 18.41 -4.64
C ASN A 82 -0.90 17.88 -3.27
N ALA A 83 -1.23 16.59 -3.00
CA ALA A 83 -0.97 15.99 -1.71
C ALA A 83 0.53 15.77 -1.47
N ASP A 84 0.94 15.89 -0.21
CA ASP A 84 2.33 15.68 0.21
C ASP A 84 2.63 14.18 0.40
N LEU A 85 1.59 13.37 0.64
CA LEU A 85 1.72 11.96 0.96
C LEU A 85 0.50 11.17 0.49
N PHE A 86 0.75 9.95 -0.03
CA PHE A 86 -0.28 8.99 -0.42
C PHE A 86 -0.14 7.70 0.39
N ILE A 87 -1.18 7.28 1.09
CA ILE A 87 -1.20 6.06 1.91
C ILE A 87 -2.35 5.17 1.42
N SER A 88 -2.02 4.06 0.78
CA SER A 88 -2.99 3.05 0.35
C SER A 88 -3.08 1.95 1.39
N ILE A 89 -4.28 1.61 1.81
CA ILE A 89 -4.57 0.60 2.84
C ILE A 89 -5.09 -0.65 2.16
N HIS A 90 -4.44 -1.77 2.43
CA HIS A 90 -4.73 -3.08 1.87
C HIS A 90 -4.65 -4.19 2.92
N ILE A 91 -5.19 -5.35 2.58
CA ILE A 91 -5.08 -6.56 3.39
C ILE A 91 -4.55 -7.68 2.50
N ASN A 92 -3.41 -8.22 2.88
CA ASN A 92 -2.74 -9.28 2.15
C ASN A 92 -3.57 -10.56 2.14
N SER A 93 -3.28 -11.40 1.16
CA SER A 93 -3.76 -12.77 1.10
C SER A 93 -2.65 -13.66 0.56
N SER A 94 -2.47 -14.82 1.13
CA SER A 94 -1.50 -15.78 0.62
C SER A 94 -2.18 -16.98 -0.02
N ARG A 95 -1.41 -17.75 -0.77
CA ARG A 95 -1.89 -19.06 -1.24
C ARG A 95 -2.26 -19.91 -0.03
N GLY A 96 -3.45 -20.46 -0.04
CA GLY A 96 -3.91 -21.42 0.97
C GLY A 96 -3.03 -22.67 0.99
N THR A 97 -3.32 -23.56 1.90
CA THR A 97 -2.60 -24.84 2.06
C THR A 97 -3.18 -25.92 1.16
N THR A 98 -2.36 -26.90 0.82
CA THR A 98 -2.78 -28.05 0.01
C THR A 98 -2.46 -29.33 0.78
N GLU A 99 -3.50 -30.12 1.04
CA GLU A 99 -3.39 -31.43 1.67
C GLU A 99 -3.48 -32.55 0.64
N ARG A 100 -2.68 -33.57 0.78
CA ARG A 100 -2.73 -34.78 -0.07
C ARG A 100 -3.16 -35.96 0.76
N VAL A 101 -4.45 -36.33 0.65
CA VAL A 101 -5.03 -37.46 1.36
C VAL A 101 -4.89 -38.72 0.53
N PHE A 102 -4.20 -39.72 1.07
CA PHE A 102 -4.02 -41.00 0.39
C PHE A 102 -5.36 -41.71 0.20
N GLN A 103 -5.64 -42.15 -1.01
CA GLN A 103 -6.90 -42.82 -1.41
C GLN A 103 -6.72 -44.32 -1.76
N GLY A 104 -5.49 -44.81 -1.73
CA GLY A 104 -5.19 -46.18 -2.12
C GLY A 104 -4.20 -46.27 -3.27
N TYR A 105 -4.19 -47.41 -3.96
CA TYR A 105 -3.29 -47.66 -5.09
C TYR A 105 -4.09 -47.90 -6.37
N LYS A 106 -3.59 -47.45 -7.52
CA LYS A 106 -4.02 -47.90 -8.84
C LYS A 106 -2.91 -48.68 -9.53
N THR A 107 -3.28 -49.72 -10.25
CA THR A 107 -2.35 -50.46 -11.06
C THR A 107 -2.20 -49.83 -12.45
N ILE A 108 -1.00 -49.43 -12.79
CA ILE A 108 -0.68 -48.92 -14.15
C ILE A 108 0.29 -49.86 -14.85
N LYS A 109 0.23 -49.91 -16.18
CA LYS A 109 1.18 -50.67 -16.99
C LYS A 109 2.34 -49.74 -17.40
N LYS A 110 3.56 -50.05 -16.92
CA LYS A 110 4.78 -49.30 -17.28
C LYS A 110 5.81 -50.26 -17.87
N LYS A 111 6.19 -50.06 -19.14
CA LYS A 111 7.16 -50.92 -19.86
C LYS A 111 6.86 -52.42 -19.68
N LYS A 112 5.65 -52.85 -20.02
CA LYS A 112 5.16 -54.26 -19.93
C LYS A 112 5.03 -54.84 -18.52
N LYS A 113 5.31 -54.05 -17.45
CA LYS A 113 5.09 -54.49 -16.04
C LYS A 113 3.90 -53.75 -15.48
N ARG A 114 3.15 -54.46 -14.58
CA ARG A 114 2.09 -53.84 -13.76
C ARG A 114 2.76 -53.26 -12.51
N VAL A 115 2.52 -51.98 -12.24
CA VAL A 115 3.08 -51.22 -11.10
C VAL A 115 1.92 -50.60 -10.36
N GLN A 116 1.91 -50.74 -9.05
CA GLN A 116 0.97 -50.00 -8.19
C GLN A 116 1.49 -48.62 -7.92
N VAL A 117 0.64 -47.63 -8.15
CA VAL A 117 0.95 -46.21 -7.98
C VAL A 117 -0.06 -45.64 -6.97
N PRO A 118 0.39 -44.94 -5.94
CA PRO A 118 -0.52 -44.36 -4.97
C PRO A 118 -1.39 -43.29 -5.63
N ILE A 119 -2.66 -43.24 -5.21
CA ILE A 119 -3.63 -42.22 -5.58
C ILE A 119 -3.79 -41.30 -4.38
N TYR A 120 -3.74 -40.01 -4.65
CA TYR A 120 -4.00 -38.98 -3.65
C TYR A 120 -5.18 -38.11 -4.08
N LYS A 121 -6.10 -37.81 -3.16
CA LYS A 121 -7.03 -36.70 -3.31
C LYS A 121 -6.28 -35.45 -2.86
N VAL A 122 -6.27 -34.43 -3.69
CA VAL A 122 -5.72 -33.11 -3.35
C VAL A 122 -6.87 -32.26 -2.84
N ILE A 123 -6.74 -31.78 -1.61
CA ILE A 123 -7.69 -30.86 -0.97
C ILE A 123 -6.98 -29.51 -0.87
N HIS A 124 -7.60 -28.47 -1.43
CA HIS A 124 -7.12 -27.11 -1.30
C HIS A 124 -7.88 -26.42 -0.18
N HIS A 125 -7.17 -25.92 0.79
CA HIS A 125 -7.71 -25.09 1.86
C HIS A 125 -7.41 -23.64 1.54
N HIS A 126 -8.40 -22.77 1.65
CA HIS A 126 -8.24 -21.33 1.43
C HIS A 126 -7.43 -20.70 2.58
N GLU A 127 -7.52 -21.24 3.76
CA GLU A 127 -6.85 -20.74 4.96
C GLU A 127 -5.32 -20.87 4.88
N THR A 128 -4.63 -19.91 5.51
CA THR A 128 -3.17 -19.84 5.59
C THR A 128 -2.71 -19.68 7.03
N THR A 129 -1.44 -20.00 7.29
CA THR A 129 -0.73 -19.67 8.53
C THR A 129 0.14 -18.41 8.37
N ALA A 130 0.20 -17.83 7.17
CA ALA A 130 0.91 -16.56 6.97
C ALA A 130 0.27 -15.46 7.82
N SER A 131 1.08 -14.67 8.49
CA SER A 131 0.65 -13.60 9.38
C SER A 131 1.61 -12.41 9.35
N GLY A 132 1.17 -11.28 9.88
CA GLY A 132 1.97 -10.08 10.03
C GLY A 132 1.68 -9.00 9.01
N THR A 133 2.42 -7.91 9.12
CA THR A 133 2.24 -6.69 8.32
C THR A 133 3.43 -6.43 7.43
N GLU A 134 3.22 -5.79 6.30
CA GLU A 134 4.30 -5.30 5.44
C GLU A 134 3.92 -3.95 4.85
N VAL A 135 4.93 -3.13 4.56
CA VAL A 135 4.73 -1.91 3.79
C VAL A 135 5.40 -2.05 2.44
N GLN A 136 4.67 -1.70 1.41
CA GLN A 136 5.14 -1.78 0.03
C GLN A 136 5.34 -0.37 -0.51
N ILE A 137 6.47 -0.16 -1.18
CA ILE A 137 6.83 1.08 -1.85
C ILE A 137 7.05 0.84 -3.34
N LEU A 138 7.03 1.90 -4.12
CA LEU A 138 7.20 1.77 -5.57
C LEU A 138 8.59 1.25 -5.93
N GLY A 139 8.65 0.21 -6.75
CA GLY A 139 9.90 -0.32 -7.28
C GLY A 139 10.50 0.58 -8.38
N LEU A 140 11.83 0.67 -8.42
CA LEU A 140 12.57 1.52 -9.35
C LEU A 140 12.25 1.24 -10.83
N HIS A 141 11.84 0.03 -11.19
CA HIS A 141 11.42 -0.32 -12.55
C HIS A 141 10.16 0.43 -13.03
N ARG A 142 9.42 1.08 -12.12
CA ARG A 142 8.25 1.94 -12.39
C ARG A 142 8.58 3.44 -12.27
N ALA A 143 9.83 3.81 -12.06
CA ALA A 143 10.25 5.21 -11.88
C ALA A 143 9.84 6.12 -13.06
N GLY A 144 9.88 5.62 -14.29
CA GLY A 144 9.44 6.39 -15.47
C GLY A 144 7.95 6.75 -15.45
N GLN A 145 7.08 5.85 -14.98
CA GLN A 145 5.65 6.13 -14.82
C GLN A 145 5.41 7.18 -13.73
N LYS A 146 6.15 7.10 -12.62
CA LYS A 146 6.12 8.11 -11.54
C LYS A 146 6.59 9.48 -12.06
N ALA A 147 7.66 9.52 -12.84
CA ALA A 147 8.14 10.74 -13.48
C ALA A 147 7.07 11.38 -14.37
N SER A 148 6.38 10.57 -15.19
CA SER A 148 5.27 11.07 -16.03
C SER A 148 4.11 11.63 -15.20
N ALA A 149 3.77 11.01 -14.08
CA ALA A 149 2.74 11.53 -13.18
C ALA A 149 3.15 12.89 -12.57
N MET A 150 4.41 13.05 -12.20
CA MET A 150 4.94 14.30 -11.67
C MET A 150 4.90 15.44 -12.71
N THR A 151 5.35 15.18 -13.94
CA THR A 151 5.36 16.20 -15.00
C THR A 151 3.95 16.60 -15.42
N SER A 152 3.01 15.65 -15.50
CA SER A 152 1.61 15.95 -15.84
C SER A 152 0.88 16.75 -14.75
N ASN A 153 1.36 16.73 -13.50
CA ASN A 153 0.75 17.47 -12.40
C ASN A 153 1.24 18.93 -12.33
N THR A 154 2.36 19.26 -12.95
CA THR A 154 2.89 20.64 -12.97
C THR A 154 2.05 21.58 -13.84
N ASP A 155 1.20 21.06 -14.74
CA ASP A 155 0.30 21.87 -15.57
C ASP A 155 -0.79 22.60 -14.76
N ASN A 156 -0.95 22.29 -13.46
CA ASN A 156 -1.91 22.94 -12.57
C ASN A 156 -1.28 24.02 -11.68
N VAL A 157 0.02 24.28 -11.80
CA VAL A 157 0.71 25.36 -11.08
C VAL A 157 0.83 26.56 -12.02
N GLU A 158 0.01 27.58 -11.77
CA GLU A 158 0.00 28.80 -12.57
C GLU A 158 1.38 29.46 -12.64
N GLU A 159 1.82 29.69 -13.88
CA GLU A 159 2.59 30.83 -14.42
C GLU A 159 4.13 30.90 -14.29
N GLU A 160 4.91 30.02 -13.65
CA GLU A 160 6.39 30.25 -13.70
C GLU A 160 7.30 29.05 -13.98
N VAL A 161 6.79 27.87 -14.13
CA VAL A 161 7.61 26.72 -14.54
C VAL A 161 7.24 26.36 -15.97
N GLY A 162 8.00 26.87 -16.92
CA GLY A 162 7.89 26.44 -18.32
C GLY A 162 7.85 24.92 -18.38
N MET A 163 7.01 24.35 -19.27
CA MET A 163 6.83 22.91 -19.44
C MET A 163 8.17 22.19 -19.27
N LEU A 164 8.26 21.36 -18.24
CA LEU A 164 9.46 20.55 -18.02
C LEU A 164 9.58 19.58 -19.20
N ASP A 165 10.44 19.90 -20.15
CA ASP A 165 10.74 19.01 -21.26
C ASP A 165 11.54 17.83 -20.72
N VAL A 166 10.90 16.67 -20.65
CA VAL A 166 11.54 15.42 -20.18
C VAL A 166 12.75 15.02 -21.05
N ASN A 167 12.89 15.59 -22.23
CA ASN A 167 14.02 15.36 -23.11
C ASN A 167 15.20 16.32 -22.84
N ASP A 168 14.98 17.39 -22.06
CA ASP A 168 16.06 18.27 -21.64
C ASP A 168 16.89 17.60 -20.52
N PRO A 169 18.22 17.50 -20.69
CA PRO A 169 19.10 16.86 -19.69
C PRO A 169 19.02 17.48 -18.28
N GLN A 170 18.80 18.78 -18.16
CA GLN A 170 18.68 19.45 -16.86
C GLN A 170 17.35 19.06 -16.18
N THR A 171 16.28 19.03 -16.92
CA THR A 171 14.97 18.54 -16.46
C THR A 171 15.05 17.07 -16.01
N ALA A 172 15.73 16.22 -16.77
CA ALA A 172 15.90 14.82 -16.41
C ALA A 172 16.65 14.66 -15.06
N ILE A 173 17.66 15.47 -14.80
CA ILE A 173 18.40 15.47 -13.51
C ILE A 173 17.49 15.89 -12.36
N ILE A 174 16.68 16.92 -12.54
CA ILE A 174 15.73 17.41 -11.54
C ILE A 174 14.71 16.33 -11.21
N ILE A 175 14.11 15.70 -12.21
CA ILE A 175 13.15 14.60 -12.04
C ILE A 175 13.80 13.43 -11.28
N ALA A 176 15.05 13.07 -11.63
CA ALA A 176 15.76 11.99 -10.94
C ALA A 176 15.99 12.30 -9.45
N GLN A 177 16.31 13.54 -9.10
CA GLN A 177 16.47 13.98 -7.70
C GLN A 177 15.15 13.90 -6.93
N TYR A 178 14.03 14.33 -7.53
CA TYR A 178 12.70 14.18 -6.92
C TYR A 178 12.30 12.74 -6.72
N LEU A 179 12.54 11.87 -7.72
CA LEU A 179 12.27 10.44 -7.60
C LEU A 179 13.06 9.81 -6.45
N GLN A 180 14.33 10.18 -6.32
CA GLN A 180 15.18 9.71 -5.21
C GLN A 180 14.66 10.20 -3.85
N ALA A 181 14.26 11.46 -3.75
CA ALA A 181 13.67 12.02 -2.54
C ALA A 181 12.35 11.34 -2.17
N PHE A 182 11.46 11.11 -3.15
CA PHE A 182 10.19 10.43 -2.93
C PHE A 182 10.39 8.97 -2.49
N GLN A 183 11.37 8.28 -3.09
CA GLN A 183 11.75 6.94 -2.66
C GLN A 183 12.25 6.92 -1.22
N GLY A 184 13.14 7.84 -0.85
CA GLY A 184 13.66 8.00 0.51
C GLY A 184 12.54 8.25 1.53
N ASN A 185 11.63 9.16 1.22
CA ASN A 185 10.48 9.49 2.05
C ASN A 185 9.51 8.31 2.20
N SER A 186 9.28 7.54 1.13
CA SER A 186 8.44 6.35 1.19
C SER A 186 9.07 5.25 2.05
N VAL A 187 10.39 5.03 1.94
CA VAL A 187 11.13 4.09 2.81
C VAL A 187 11.05 4.52 4.27
N LEU A 188 11.28 5.80 4.55
CA LEU A 188 11.26 6.35 5.90
C LEU A 188 9.89 6.15 6.56
N LEU A 189 8.81 6.55 5.87
CA LEU A 189 7.45 6.34 6.35
C LEU A 189 7.14 4.87 6.57
N GLY A 190 7.45 4.02 5.58
CA GLY A 190 7.21 2.58 5.67
C GLY A 190 7.95 1.94 6.85
N THR A 191 9.17 2.40 7.12
CA THR A 191 9.97 1.94 8.26
C THR A 191 9.31 2.31 9.58
N TYR A 192 8.85 3.54 9.74
CA TYR A 192 8.16 3.97 10.97
C TYR A 192 6.84 3.21 11.17
N ILE A 193 6.04 3.00 10.12
CA ILE A 193 4.81 2.21 10.22
C ILE A 193 5.11 0.77 10.66
N GLN A 194 6.12 0.12 10.08
CA GLN A 194 6.51 -1.25 10.46
C GLN A 194 7.03 -1.35 11.89
N GLN A 195 7.78 -0.36 12.36
CA GLN A 195 8.23 -0.28 13.75
C GLN A 195 7.05 -0.22 14.73
N GLU A 196 6.02 0.54 14.39
CA GLU A 196 4.81 0.65 15.22
C GLU A 196 4.03 -0.67 15.24
N PHE A 197 3.84 -1.34 14.10
CA PHE A 197 3.24 -2.68 14.07
C PHE A 197 4.04 -3.69 14.88
N SER A 198 5.37 -3.66 14.76
CA SER A 198 6.27 -4.52 15.52
C SER A 198 6.15 -4.27 17.03
N SER A 199 6.00 -3.01 17.46
CA SER A 199 5.81 -2.63 18.86
C SER A 199 4.50 -3.16 19.46
N GLN A 200 3.49 -3.41 18.61
CA GLN A 200 2.24 -4.05 18.97
C GLN A 200 2.33 -5.59 18.99
N GLY A 201 3.52 -6.16 18.76
CA GLY A 201 3.74 -7.60 18.70
C GLY A 201 3.35 -8.27 17.37
N ARG A 202 3.02 -7.47 16.32
CA ARG A 202 2.74 -8.00 14.99
C ARG A 202 4.03 -8.46 14.31
N THR A 203 3.96 -9.54 13.56
CA THR A 203 5.11 -10.04 12.78
C THR A 203 5.49 -9.01 11.73
N ASP A 204 6.72 -8.49 11.82
CA ASP A 204 7.30 -7.56 10.84
C ASP A 204 7.76 -8.31 9.60
N ARG A 205 7.16 -7.99 8.45
CA ARG A 205 7.54 -8.55 7.15
C ARG A 205 8.35 -7.56 6.31
N GLY A 206 8.66 -6.40 6.88
CA GLY A 206 9.54 -5.39 6.32
C GLY A 206 8.90 -4.44 5.32
N VAL A 207 9.77 -3.57 4.80
CA VAL A 207 9.44 -2.64 3.70
C VAL A 207 9.95 -3.24 2.39
N LYS A 208 9.06 -3.39 1.40
CA LYS A 208 9.34 -4.08 0.13
C LYS A 208 9.12 -3.17 -1.07
N GLN A 209 9.96 -3.32 -2.09
CA GLN A 209 9.76 -2.64 -3.37
C GLN A 209 8.89 -3.50 -4.29
N MET A 210 7.79 -2.94 -4.76
CA MET A 210 6.82 -3.62 -5.62
C MET A 210 6.40 -2.76 -6.81
N GLY A 211 5.97 -3.41 -7.90
CA GLY A 211 5.51 -2.72 -9.11
C GLY A 211 4.06 -2.25 -9.04
N LEU A 212 3.71 -1.50 -8.00
CA LEU A 212 2.33 -1.12 -7.68
C LEU A 212 1.83 0.02 -8.56
N GLU A 213 0.78 -0.25 -9.33
CA GLU A 213 0.14 0.74 -10.21
C GLU A 213 -0.39 1.93 -9.42
N VAL A 214 -1.04 1.67 -8.27
CA VAL A 214 -1.63 2.73 -7.43
C VAL A 214 -0.59 3.75 -6.94
N LEU A 215 0.67 3.34 -6.76
CA LEU A 215 1.75 4.25 -6.36
C LEU A 215 2.45 4.89 -7.57
N ALA A 216 2.45 4.23 -8.72
CA ALA A 216 3.17 4.70 -9.90
C ALA A 216 2.54 5.95 -10.53
N GLY A 217 1.23 6.07 -10.50
CA GLY A 217 0.50 7.20 -11.07
C GLY A 217 0.31 8.40 -10.12
N SER A 218 0.78 8.32 -8.87
CA SER A 218 0.70 9.44 -7.92
C SER A 218 1.98 10.29 -7.96
N ALA A 219 1.86 11.62 -7.91
CA ALA A 219 2.97 12.57 -8.07
C ALA A 219 3.65 12.96 -6.74
N MET A 220 3.51 12.14 -5.69
CA MET A 220 4.06 12.38 -4.35
C MET A 220 4.65 11.09 -3.77
N PRO A 221 5.42 11.17 -2.64
CA PRO A 221 5.79 9.98 -1.88
C PRO A 221 4.57 9.15 -1.51
N GLY A 222 4.67 7.83 -1.55
CA GLY A 222 3.53 6.98 -1.22
C GLY A 222 3.94 5.58 -0.75
N VAL A 223 3.08 4.99 0.06
CA VAL A 223 3.18 3.64 0.56
C VAL A 223 1.86 2.88 0.39
N LEU A 224 1.95 1.57 0.24
CA LEU A 224 0.84 0.65 0.40
C LEU A 224 1.09 -0.17 1.66
N VAL A 225 0.13 -0.17 2.57
CA VAL A 225 0.23 -0.86 3.86
C VAL A 225 -0.63 -2.11 3.82
N GLU A 226 0.01 -3.27 3.91
CA GLU A 226 -0.65 -4.56 4.06
C GLU A 226 -0.84 -4.83 5.56
N CYS A 227 -2.07 -4.65 6.02
CA CYS A 227 -2.39 -4.65 7.46
C CYS A 227 -2.49 -6.05 8.10
N GLY A 228 -2.35 -7.11 7.33
CA GLY A 228 -2.48 -8.50 7.81
C GLY A 228 -2.82 -9.43 6.67
N PHE A 229 -3.16 -10.69 6.99
CA PHE A 229 -3.57 -11.70 6.01
C PHE A 229 -5.03 -12.08 6.22
N ILE A 230 -5.92 -11.69 5.30
CA ILE A 230 -7.37 -11.89 5.46
C ILE A 230 -7.76 -13.38 5.51
N ASN A 231 -6.99 -14.25 4.84
CA ASN A 231 -7.24 -15.69 4.85
C ASN A 231 -6.50 -16.46 5.96
N ASN A 232 -5.93 -15.74 6.94
CA ASN A 232 -5.52 -16.30 8.22
C ASN A 232 -6.66 -16.10 9.23
N PRO A 233 -7.27 -17.17 9.78
CA PRO A 233 -8.45 -17.04 10.63
C PRO A 233 -8.26 -16.14 11.85
N SER A 234 -7.10 -16.20 12.50
CA SER A 234 -6.81 -15.37 13.67
C SER A 234 -6.60 -13.90 13.31
N GLU A 235 -5.97 -13.60 12.17
CA GLU A 235 -5.82 -12.23 11.70
C GLU A 235 -7.14 -11.66 11.16
N GLU A 236 -7.95 -12.48 10.50
CA GLU A 236 -9.29 -12.07 10.06
C GLU A 236 -10.16 -11.68 11.24
N GLU A 237 -10.20 -12.52 12.31
CA GLU A 237 -10.94 -12.22 13.53
C GLU A 237 -10.44 -10.92 14.19
N TYR A 238 -9.12 -10.77 14.32
CA TYR A 238 -8.50 -9.57 14.88
C TYR A 238 -8.85 -8.32 14.05
N MET A 239 -8.68 -8.35 12.73
CA MET A 239 -8.96 -7.20 11.86
C MET A 239 -10.45 -6.84 11.78
N ASN A 240 -11.37 -7.75 12.11
CA ASN A 240 -12.80 -7.47 12.21
C ASN A 240 -13.26 -7.01 13.59
N SER A 241 -12.37 -7.03 14.60
CA SER A 241 -12.69 -6.51 15.92
C SER A 241 -12.48 -4.99 15.99
N GLU A 242 -13.28 -4.31 16.82
CA GLU A 242 -13.12 -2.86 17.07
C GLU A 242 -11.71 -2.56 17.60
N VAL A 243 -11.20 -3.41 18.48
CA VAL A 243 -9.84 -3.25 19.06
C VAL A 243 -8.78 -3.38 17.96
N GLY A 244 -8.86 -4.41 17.13
CA GLY A 244 -7.88 -4.62 16.06
C GLY A 244 -7.89 -3.52 15.02
N LEU A 245 -9.07 -3.04 14.62
CA LEU A 245 -9.20 -1.90 13.69
C LEU A 245 -8.57 -0.63 14.27
N ASP A 246 -8.80 -0.35 15.55
CA ASP A 246 -8.25 0.82 16.24
C ASP A 246 -6.73 0.71 16.42
N GLU A 247 -6.22 -0.47 16.78
CA GLU A 247 -4.78 -0.71 16.92
C GLU A 247 -4.04 -0.59 15.60
N ILE A 248 -4.58 -1.14 14.51
CA ILE A 248 -4.01 -1.01 13.17
C ILE A 248 -3.97 0.46 12.74
N ALA A 249 -5.09 1.17 12.86
CA ALA A 249 -5.15 2.58 12.51
C ALA A 249 -4.17 3.42 13.34
N ARG A 250 -4.02 3.10 14.64
CA ARG A 250 -3.09 3.77 15.56
C ARG A 250 -1.64 3.51 15.21
N ALA A 251 -1.27 2.29 14.80
CA ALA A 251 0.09 1.99 14.35
C ALA A 251 0.46 2.82 13.11
N ILE A 252 -0.42 2.88 12.12
CA ILE A 252 -0.19 3.68 10.91
C ILE A 252 -0.12 5.17 11.28
N PHE A 253 -1.03 5.67 12.10
CA PHE A 253 -1.03 7.05 12.60
C PHE A 253 0.27 7.42 13.31
N ASN A 254 0.76 6.57 14.21
CA ASN A 254 2.01 6.81 14.93
C ASN A 254 3.20 6.86 13.98
N GLY A 255 3.26 5.98 12.98
CA GLY A 255 4.26 6.02 11.91
C GLY A 255 4.22 7.33 11.11
N VAL A 256 3.02 7.80 10.75
CA VAL A 256 2.84 9.11 10.08
C VAL A 256 3.29 10.26 10.98
N ARG A 257 2.96 10.23 12.26
CA ARG A 257 3.39 11.24 13.24
C ARG A 257 4.91 11.28 13.38
N ALA A 258 5.56 10.13 13.46
CA ALA A 258 7.02 10.03 13.54
C ALA A 258 7.67 10.56 12.24
N TYR A 259 7.13 10.17 11.09
CA TYR A 259 7.57 10.67 9.79
C TYR A 259 7.44 12.19 9.69
N LYS A 260 6.26 12.76 10.05
CA LYS A 260 6.06 14.21 10.07
C LYS A 260 7.09 14.91 10.94
N ALA A 261 7.31 14.42 12.15
CA ALA A 261 8.29 15.00 13.08
C ALA A 261 9.70 14.95 12.52
N GLU A 262 10.07 13.94 11.72
CA GLU A 262 11.40 13.81 11.13
C GLU A 262 11.61 14.79 9.98
N ILE A 263 10.67 14.89 9.04
CA ILE A 263 10.81 15.78 7.87
C ILE A 263 10.67 17.26 8.24
N GLU A 264 10.11 17.60 9.39
CA GLU A 264 9.94 18.98 9.88
C GLU A 264 11.07 19.43 10.84
N LYS A 265 12.06 18.56 11.14
CA LYS A 265 13.25 18.93 11.92
C LYS A 265 14.26 19.77 11.11
N ASN A 266 14.15 19.76 9.78
CA ASN A 266 15.03 20.47 8.86
C ASN A 266 14.26 21.65 8.26
#